data_057d81d5cde949043637518dd927e568
#
_entry.id   057d81d5cde949043637518dd927e568
#
_cell.length_a   1.000
_cell.length_b   1.000
_cell.length_c   1.000
_cell.angle_alpha   90.00
_cell.angle_beta   90.00
_cell.angle_gamma   90.00
#
_symmetry.space_group_name_H-M   'P 1'
#
loop_
_entity.id
_entity.type
_entity.pdbx_description
1 polymer ?
#
loop_
_entity_poly.entity_id
_entity_poly.type
_entity_poly.pdbx_seq_one_letter_code
_entity_poly.pdbx_strand_id
1 'polypeptide(L)'
;MPPERAVRFVRTNHRERTRMQYLLRFLRRGPISPRVHGTLDYLLAAALIAVPLVVDFHDDTATVLMLVLGGAATLLAIGTNWSTGIIPILPPVLHGVADIGATIVLILAPFVLGFTDDTAATVLYVVIGAGGLGATLLTRFEPDLMSAGRIAPQQPAV
;
A
#
# COMPACT_ATOMS: atom_id res chain seq x y z
N MET A 1 -23.96 41.47 17.43
CA MET A 1 -22.65 40.94 16.90
C MET A 1 -22.33 41.63 15.59
N PRO A 2 -21.18 42.23 15.39
CA PRO A 2 -20.86 42.92 14.15
C PRO A 2 -20.75 41.91 13.00
N PRO A 3 -21.31 42.22 11.82
CA PRO A 3 -21.41 41.30 10.67
C PRO A 3 -20.05 40.81 10.13
N GLU A 4 -18.96 41.55 10.36
CA GLU A 4 -17.61 41.20 9.92
C GLU A 4 -17.04 39.91 10.53
N ARG A 5 -17.37 39.58 11.79
CA ARG A 5 -16.89 38.37 12.45
C ARG A 5 -17.54 37.11 11.86
N ALA A 6 -18.80 37.17 11.48
CA ALA A 6 -19.51 36.06 10.86
C ALA A 6 -18.96 35.78 9.45
N VAL A 7 -18.67 36.81 8.67
CA VAL A 7 -18.10 36.70 7.32
C VAL A 7 -16.67 36.12 7.36
N ARG A 8 -15.87 36.53 8.36
CA ARG A 8 -14.49 36.01 8.53
C ARG A 8 -14.48 34.52 8.92
N PHE A 9 -15.41 34.10 9.81
CA PHE A 9 -15.53 32.70 10.24
C PHE A 9 -15.97 31.78 9.08
N VAL A 10 -16.90 32.21 8.24
CA VAL A 10 -17.35 31.45 7.06
C VAL A 10 -16.24 31.36 6.03
N ARG A 11 -15.45 32.42 5.81
CA ARG A 11 -14.31 32.40 4.85
C ARG A 11 -13.16 31.49 5.29
N THR A 12 -12.83 31.44 6.59
CA THR A 12 -11.77 30.53 7.10
C THR A 12 -12.20 29.09 6.97
N ASN A 13 -13.44 28.77 7.32
CA ASN A 13 -13.96 27.40 7.22
C ASN A 13 -14.03 26.92 5.74
N HIS A 14 -14.34 27.80 4.80
CA HIS A 14 -14.36 27.49 3.37
C HIS A 14 -12.95 27.22 2.84
N ARG A 15 -11.94 28.01 3.23
CA ARG A 15 -10.54 27.81 2.84
C ARG A 15 -9.95 26.51 3.41
N GLU A 16 -10.26 26.16 4.65
CA GLU A 16 -9.82 24.91 5.25
C GLU A 16 -10.48 23.68 4.61
N ARG A 17 -11.78 23.75 4.34
CA ARG A 17 -12.49 22.71 3.57
C ARG A 17 -11.90 22.52 2.17
N THR A 18 -11.58 23.61 1.50
CA THR A 18 -10.98 23.58 0.18
C THR A 18 -9.56 22.97 0.22
N ARG A 19 -8.72 23.37 1.19
CA ARG A 19 -7.39 22.75 1.40
C ARG A 19 -7.48 21.26 1.71
N MET A 20 -8.39 20.87 2.59
CA MET A 20 -8.64 19.47 2.93
C MET A 20 -9.09 18.66 1.69
N GLN A 21 -9.98 19.24 0.88
CA GLN A 21 -10.43 18.61 -0.37
C GLN A 21 -9.30 18.49 -1.40
N TYR A 22 -8.39 19.47 -1.50
CA TYR A 22 -7.21 19.37 -2.37
C TYR A 22 -6.23 18.32 -1.87
N LEU A 23 -5.96 18.25 -0.56
CA LEU A 23 -5.12 17.21 0.05
C LEU A 23 -5.73 15.81 -0.16
N LEU A 24 -7.03 15.66 0.09
CA LEU A 24 -7.74 14.40 -0.12
C LEU A 24 -7.76 14.01 -1.60
N ARG A 25 -7.89 14.97 -2.53
CA ARG A 25 -7.76 14.73 -3.97
C ARG A 25 -6.34 14.34 -4.39
N PHE A 26 -5.32 14.93 -3.76
CA PHE A 26 -3.93 14.57 -4.03
C PHE A 26 -3.62 13.16 -3.53
N LEU A 27 -4.05 12.82 -2.31
CA LEU A 27 -3.92 11.48 -1.73
C LEU A 27 -4.75 10.43 -2.50
N ARG A 28 -5.89 10.82 -3.08
CA ARG A 28 -6.71 9.97 -3.93
C ARG A 28 -6.17 9.77 -5.35
N ARG A 29 -5.25 10.62 -5.81
CA ARG A 29 -4.68 10.60 -7.16
C ARG A 29 -3.22 10.13 -7.18
N GLY A 30 -2.88 9.13 -6.38
CA GLY A 30 -1.58 8.50 -6.48
C GLY A 30 -1.26 8.13 -7.94
N PRO A 31 -0.02 8.30 -8.43
CA PRO A 31 0.37 8.01 -9.80
C PRO A 31 0.27 6.51 -10.14
N ILE A 32 0.34 5.64 -9.13
CA ILE A 32 0.29 4.18 -9.30
C ILE A 32 -1.17 3.71 -9.34
N SER A 33 -1.55 3.07 -10.42
CA SER A 33 -2.87 2.44 -10.52
C SER A 33 -2.92 1.12 -9.72
N PRO A 34 -4.12 0.65 -9.29
CA PRO A 34 -4.25 -0.64 -8.59
C PRO A 34 -3.69 -1.82 -9.39
N ARG A 35 -3.81 -1.78 -10.72
CA ARG A 35 -3.25 -2.83 -11.58
C ARG A 35 -1.72 -2.86 -11.57
N VAL A 36 -1.08 -1.69 -11.65
CA VAL A 36 0.39 -1.57 -11.57
C VAL A 36 0.87 -1.99 -10.18
N HIS A 37 0.22 -1.54 -9.12
CA HIS A 37 0.56 -1.92 -7.75
C HIS A 37 0.45 -3.44 -7.56
N GLY A 38 -0.67 -4.06 -7.90
CA GLY A 38 -0.82 -5.50 -7.77
C GLY A 38 0.18 -6.32 -8.62
N THR A 39 0.66 -5.79 -9.75
CA THR A 39 1.79 -6.41 -10.48
C THR A 39 3.09 -6.28 -9.69
N LEU A 40 3.35 -5.10 -9.09
CA LEU A 40 4.51 -4.88 -8.24
C LEU A 40 4.50 -5.78 -7.00
N ASP A 41 3.34 -6.10 -6.43
CA ASP A 41 3.21 -7.00 -5.28
C ASP A 41 3.68 -8.41 -5.61
N TYR A 42 3.30 -8.94 -6.77
CA TYR A 42 3.82 -10.25 -7.21
C TYR A 42 5.33 -10.23 -7.43
N LEU A 43 5.88 -9.16 -8.01
CA LEU A 43 7.32 -9.00 -8.17
C LEU A 43 8.03 -8.87 -6.82
N LEU A 44 7.45 -8.12 -5.90
CA LEU A 44 7.97 -7.96 -4.55
C LEU A 44 7.94 -9.29 -3.78
N ALA A 45 6.82 -10.00 -3.83
CA ALA A 45 6.68 -11.31 -3.20
C ALA A 45 7.72 -12.31 -3.75
N ALA A 46 7.88 -12.34 -5.07
CA ALA A 46 8.91 -13.17 -5.70
C ALA A 46 10.33 -12.77 -5.26
N ALA A 47 10.62 -11.47 -5.16
CA ALA A 47 11.90 -10.97 -4.68
C ALA A 47 12.14 -11.35 -3.21
N LEU A 48 11.14 -11.19 -2.33
CA LEU A 48 11.25 -11.58 -0.91
C LEU A 48 11.50 -13.08 -0.73
N ILE A 49 11.04 -13.91 -1.64
CA ILE A 49 11.33 -15.36 -1.61
C ILE A 49 12.70 -15.67 -2.22
N ALA A 50 13.02 -15.07 -3.36
CA ALA A 50 14.22 -15.41 -4.11
C ALA A 50 15.51 -14.83 -3.51
N VAL A 51 15.45 -13.59 -2.99
CA VAL A 51 16.64 -12.87 -2.49
C VAL A 51 17.36 -13.63 -1.39
N PRO A 52 16.73 -14.10 -0.30
CA PRO A 52 17.44 -14.81 0.75
C PRO A 52 18.01 -16.18 0.31
N LEU A 53 17.47 -16.74 -0.77
CA LEU A 53 17.96 -18.03 -1.33
C LEU A 53 19.15 -17.85 -2.26
N VAL A 54 19.34 -16.65 -2.83
CA VAL A 54 20.40 -16.35 -3.79
C VAL A 54 21.56 -15.59 -3.16
N VAL A 55 21.24 -14.68 -2.21
CA VAL A 55 22.26 -13.80 -1.59
C VAL A 55 22.98 -14.48 -0.43
N ASP A 56 22.45 -15.58 0.10
CA ASP A 56 23.03 -16.34 1.21
C ASP A 56 23.29 -15.45 2.45
N PHE A 57 22.20 -15.03 3.10
CA PHE A 57 22.30 -14.24 4.34
C PHE A 57 22.99 -15.06 5.43
N HIS A 58 23.90 -14.42 6.19
CA HIS A 58 24.60 -15.05 7.30
C HIS A 58 23.71 -15.26 8.52
N ASP A 59 22.61 -14.51 8.62
CA ASP A 59 21.65 -14.57 9.72
C ASP A 59 20.40 -15.36 9.32
N ASP A 60 20.14 -16.46 10.02
CA ASP A 60 18.98 -17.32 9.79
C ASP A 60 17.67 -16.59 10.06
N THR A 61 17.63 -15.67 11.03
CA THR A 61 16.42 -14.89 11.35
C THR A 61 16.05 -14.00 10.17
N ALA A 62 17.04 -13.36 9.54
CA ALA A 62 16.82 -12.56 8.35
C ALA A 62 16.26 -13.42 7.20
N THR A 63 16.85 -14.59 6.97
CA THR A 63 16.41 -15.54 5.92
C THR A 63 14.97 -15.97 6.15
N VAL A 64 14.64 -16.48 7.34
CA VAL A 64 13.32 -17.02 7.66
C VAL A 64 12.25 -15.93 7.62
N LEU A 65 12.53 -14.76 8.19
CA LEU A 65 11.56 -13.66 8.21
C LEU A 65 11.26 -13.18 6.79
N MET A 66 12.26 -13.05 5.92
CA MET A 66 12.05 -12.60 4.54
C MET A 66 11.21 -13.60 3.74
N LEU A 67 11.44 -14.91 3.91
CA LEU A 67 10.61 -15.96 3.31
C LEU A 67 9.17 -15.93 3.82
N VAL A 68 8.96 -15.73 5.13
CA VAL A 68 7.62 -15.61 5.72
C VAL A 68 6.89 -14.40 5.17
N LEU A 69 7.56 -13.24 5.09
CA LEU A 69 6.97 -12.02 4.51
C LEU A 69 6.67 -12.20 3.02
N GLY A 70 7.53 -12.88 2.27
CA GLY A 70 7.31 -13.20 0.86
C GLY A 70 6.09 -14.11 0.65
N GLY A 71 5.94 -15.15 1.47
CA GLY A 71 4.76 -16.00 1.48
C GLY A 71 3.49 -15.24 1.82
N ALA A 72 3.54 -14.41 2.85
CA ALA A 72 2.41 -13.57 3.26
C ALA A 72 2.03 -12.55 2.16
N ALA A 73 2.99 -11.89 1.54
CA ALA A 73 2.78 -10.98 0.42
C ALA A 73 2.14 -11.69 -0.79
N THR A 74 2.56 -12.92 -1.09
CA THR A 74 1.96 -13.74 -2.14
C THR A 74 0.47 -14.01 -1.85
N LEU A 75 0.14 -14.43 -0.63
CA LEU A 75 -1.24 -14.70 -0.24
C LEU A 75 -2.09 -13.43 -0.26
N LEU A 76 -1.52 -12.32 0.17
CA LEU A 76 -2.17 -11.02 0.16
C LEU A 76 -2.49 -10.57 -1.27
N ALA A 77 -1.53 -10.66 -2.19
CA ALA A 77 -1.70 -10.31 -3.61
C ALA A 77 -2.78 -11.19 -4.28
N ILE A 78 -2.75 -12.50 -4.05
CA ILE A 78 -3.74 -13.45 -4.58
C ILE A 78 -5.14 -13.15 -4.03
N GLY A 79 -5.24 -12.81 -2.73
CA GLY A 79 -6.51 -12.63 -2.01
C GLY A 79 -7.18 -11.29 -2.23
N THR A 80 -6.53 -10.31 -2.83
CA THR A 80 -7.08 -8.95 -2.92
C THR A 80 -8.07 -8.78 -4.05
N ASN A 81 -9.17 -8.08 -3.76
CA ASN A 81 -10.25 -7.81 -4.72
C ASN A 81 -9.89 -6.63 -5.64
N TRP A 82 -8.98 -6.86 -6.55
CA TRP A 82 -8.64 -5.98 -7.67
C TRP A 82 -8.31 -6.79 -8.93
N SER A 83 -7.94 -6.12 -10.02
CA SER A 83 -7.79 -6.75 -11.34
C SER A 83 -6.71 -7.82 -11.44
N THR A 84 -5.76 -7.87 -10.50
CA THR A 84 -4.66 -8.85 -10.42
C THR A 84 -4.90 -9.93 -9.37
N GLY A 85 -5.92 -9.80 -8.51
CA GLY A 85 -6.27 -10.81 -7.52
C GLY A 85 -6.92 -12.04 -8.14
N ILE A 86 -6.57 -13.22 -7.66
CA ILE A 86 -7.07 -14.51 -8.15
C ILE A 86 -8.31 -14.93 -7.36
N ILE A 87 -8.29 -14.72 -6.03
CA ILE A 87 -9.38 -15.07 -5.10
C ILE A 87 -9.81 -13.79 -4.38
N PRO A 88 -10.70 -12.97 -4.99
CA PRO A 88 -10.96 -11.60 -4.56
C PRO A 88 -11.83 -11.53 -3.29
N ILE A 89 -11.24 -11.78 -2.12
CA ILE A 89 -11.91 -11.78 -0.81
C ILE A 89 -11.52 -10.57 0.06
N LEU A 90 -10.31 -10.01 -0.13
CA LEU A 90 -9.79 -8.93 0.70
C LEU A 90 -10.01 -7.56 0.06
N PRO A 91 -10.63 -6.60 0.77
CA PRO A 91 -10.75 -5.23 0.27
C PRO A 91 -9.38 -4.57 0.03
N PRO A 92 -9.21 -3.80 -1.07
CA PRO A 92 -7.94 -3.14 -1.40
C PRO A 92 -7.40 -2.22 -0.29
N VAL A 93 -8.27 -1.59 0.49
CA VAL A 93 -7.87 -0.75 1.62
C VAL A 93 -7.18 -1.55 2.71
N LEU A 94 -7.68 -2.75 3.03
CA LEU A 94 -7.06 -3.65 4.02
C LEU A 94 -5.72 -4.18 3.51
N HIS A 95 -5.61 -4.47 2.21
CA HIS A 95 -4.34 -4.79 1.57
C HIS A 95 -3.32 -3.67 1.79
N GLY A 96 -3.65 -2.42 1.44
CA GLY A 96 -2.75 -1.29 1.63
C GLY A 96 -2.33 -1.06 3.10
N VAL A 97 -3.20 -1.32 4.08
CA VAL A 97 -2.84 -1.30 5.50
C VAL A 97 -1.84 -2.40 5.84
N ALA A 98 -2.06 -3.62 5.31
CA ALA A 98 -1.14 -4.74 5.51
C ALA A 98 0.23 -4.48 4.89
N ASP A 99 0.27 -3.87 3.69
CA ASP A 99 1.52 -3.47 3.03
C ASP A 99 2.30 -2.45 3.86
N ILE A 100 1.64 -1.42 4.39
CA ILE A 100 2.30 -0.45 5.27
C ILE A 100 2.88 -1.17 6.48
N GLY A 101 2.14 -2.09 7.10
CA GLY A 101 2.62 -2.88 8.22
C GLY A 101 3.84 -3.73 7.84
N ALA A 102 3.77 -4.47 6.73
CA ALA A 102 4.85 -5.33 6.25
C ALA A 102 6.12 -4.53 5.89
N THR A 103 5.98 -3.38 5.24
CA THR A 103 7.12 -2.53 4.87
C THR A 103 7.77 -1.88 6.09
N ILE A 104 7.00 -1.51 7.11
CA ILE A 104 7.55 -1.05 8.41
C ILE A 104 8.33 -2.18 9.08
N VAL A 105 7.78 -3.41 9.10
CA VAL A 105 8.49 -4.58 9.63
C VAL A 105 9.80 -4.81 8.86
N LEU A 106 9.79 -4.76 7.53
CA LEU A 106 11.01 -4.88 6.73
C LEU A 106 12.05 -3.84 7.13
N ILE A 107 11.68 -2.56 7.23
CA ILE A 107 12.63 -1.49 7.55
C ILE A 107 13.21 -1.64 8.96
N LEU A 108 12.40 -2.03 9.94
CA LEU A 108 12.80 -2.07 11.34
C LEU A 108 13.44 -3.39 11.76
N ALA A 109 13.15 -4.50 11.08
CA ALA A 109 13.57 -5.84 11.46
C ALA A 109 15.09 -5.96 11.73
N PRO A 110 16.01 -5.45 10.89
CA PRO A 110 17.45 -5.55 11.16
C PRO A 110 17.86 -4.99 12.52
N PHE A 111 17.23 -3.88 12.91
CA PHE A 111 17.56 -3.14 14.13
C PHE A 111 16.89 -3.74 15.39
N VAL A 112 15.66 -4.24 15.22
CA VAL A 112 14.89 -4.79 16.35
C VAL A 112 15.26 -6.24 16.64
N LEU A 113 15.58 -7.03 15.61
CA LEU A 113 15.93 -8.45 15.73
C LEU A 113 17.44 -8.68 15.80
N GLY A 114 18.25 -7.64 15.61
CA GLY A 114 19.69 -7.66 15.91
C GLY A 114 20.57 -8.29 14.83
N PHE A 115 20.12 -8.33 13.56
CA PHE A 115 20.95 -8.86 12.45
C PHE A 115 21.63 -7.76 11.61
N THR A 116 21.90 -6.60 12.20
CA THR A 116 22.59 -5.47 11.53
C THR A 116 24.02 -5.79 11.09
N ASP A 117 24.66 -6.78 11.71
CA ASP A 117 26.00 -7.25 11.32
C ASP A 117 25.99 -7.97 9.96
N ASP A 118 24.85 -8.50 9.53
CA ASP A 118 24.63 -8.94 8.15
C ASP A 118 24.28 -7.74 7.27
N THR A 119 25.32 -7.12 6.71
CA THR A 119 25.16 -5.93 5.87
C THR A 119 24.29 -6.18 4.65
N ALA A 120 24.37 -7.34 4.01
CA ALA A 120 23.59 -7.67 2.82
C ALA A 120 22.10 -7.76 3.18
N ALA A 121 21.77 -8.51 4.23
CA ALA A 121 20.41 -8.60 4.73
C ALA A 121 19.88 -7.21 5.12
N THR A 122 20.63 -6.45 5.93
CA THR A 122 20.22 -5.12 6.41
C THR A 122 19.89 -4.17 5.26
N VAL A 123 20.77 -4.05 4.26
CA VAL A 123 20.57 -3.17 3.11
C VAL A 123 19.34 -3.59 2.30
N LEU A 124 19.20 -4.89 2.02
CA LEU A 124 18.08 -5.40 1.24
C LEU A 124 16.74 -5.23 1.96
N TYR A 125 16.68 -5.48 3.25
CA TYR A 125 15.49 -5.25 4.06
C TYR A 125 15.05 -3.79 4.02
N VAL A 126 15.99 -2.86 4.24
CA VAL A 126 15.68 -1.42 4.25
C VAL A 126 15.28 -0.93 2.85
N VAL A 127 16.01 -1.32 1.81
CA VAL A 127 15.73 -0.89 0.42
C VAL A 127 14.40 -1.43 -0.07
N ILE A 128 14.14 -2.72 0.13
CA ILE A 128 12.87 -3.36 -0.27
C ILE A 128 11.71 -2.75 0.53
N GLY A 129 11.87 -2.58 1.85
CA GLY A 129 10.85 -1.98 2.70
C GLY A 129 10.55 -0.53 2.31
N ALA A 130 11.57 0.30 2.07
CA ALA A 130 11.39 1.69 1.65
C ALA A 130 10.75 1.80 0.26
N GLY A 131 11.15 0.95 -0.68
CA GLY A 131 10.56 0.87 -2.02
C GLY A 131 9.09 0.45 -1.98
N GLY A 132 8.76 -0.58 -1.21
CA GLY A 132 7.39 -1.04 -1.00
C GLY A 132 6.51 0.03 -0.34
N LEU A 133 7.01 0.68 0.73
CA LEU A 133 6.30 1.78 1.38
C LEU A 133 6.03 2.93 0.41
N GLY A 134 7.03 3.31 -0.39
CA GLY A 134 6.87 4.32 -1.43
C GLY A 134 5.81 3.93 -2.46
N ALA A 135 5.84 2.70 -2.96
CA ALA A 135 4.84 2.19 -3.90
C ALA A 135 3.43 2.24 -3.30
N THR A 136 3.25 1.79 -2.05
CA THR A 136 1.97 1.79 -1.35
C THR A 136 1.43 3.21 -1.14
N LEU A 137 2.27 4.15 -0.68
CA LEU A 137 1.88 5.54 -0.46
C LEU A 137 1.51 6.28 -1.75
N LEU A 138 2.11 5.88 -2.88
CA LEU A 138 1.83 6.46 -4.20
C LEU A 138 0.67 5.79 -4.92
N THR A 139 0.06 4.76 -4.34
CA THR A 139 -1.03 3.99 -4.97
C THR A 139 -2.40 4.57 -4.65
N ARG A 140 -3.29 4.51 -5.63
CA ARG A 140 -4.71 4.82 -5.50
C ARG A 140 -5.46 3.56 -5.09
N PHE A 141 -5.89 3.49 -3.83
CA PHE A 141 -6.72 2.38 -3.33
C PHE A 141 -8.22 2.62 -3.53
N GLU A 142 -8.63 3.48 -4.47
CA GLU A 142 -10.04 3.61 -4.81
C GLU A 142 -10.53 2.31 -5.45
N PRO A 143 -11.73 1.83 -5.07
CA PRO A 143 -12.38 0.75 -5.79
C PRO A 143 -12.44 1.14 -7.27
N ASP A 144 -12.06 0.25 -8.15
CA ASP A 144 -12.20 0.44 -9.59
C ASP A 144 -13.70 0.47 -9.90
N LEU A 145 -14.31 1.67 -9.85
CA LEU A 145 -15.73 1.88 -10.14
C LEU A 145 -16.10 1.42 -11.55
N MET A 146 -15.10 1.18 -12.40
CA MET A 146 -15.28 0.55 -13.72
C MET A 146 -15.60 -0.94 -13.62
N SER A 147 -15.24 -1.63 -12.55
CA SER A 147 -15.65 -3.02 -12.28
C SER A 147 -17.02 -3.08 -11.59
N ALA A 148 -17.39 -2.05 -10.83
CA ALA A 148 -18.72 -1.90 -10.21
C ALA A 148 -19.80 -1.45 -11.21
N GLY A 149 -19.42 -0.92 -12.37
CA GLY A 149 -20.32 -0.41 -13.41
C GLY A 149 -21.04 -1.48 -14.21
N ARG A 150 -21.06 -2.74 -13.79
CA ARG A 150 -21.92 -3.79 -14.38
C ARG A 150 -23.29 -3.94 -13.71
N ILE A 151 -23.64 -3.06 -12.80
CA ILE A 151 -25.04 -2.89 -12.41
C ILE A 151 -25.53 -1.71 -13.27
N ALA A 152 -25.95 -2.02 -14.50
CA ALA A 152 -26.67 -1.07 -15.32
C ALA A 152 -27.86 -0.54 -14.51
N PRO A 153 -28.12 0.79 -14.48
CA PRO A 153 -29.34 1.30 -13.91
C PRO A 153 -30.50 0.63 -14.65
N GLN A 154 -31.32 -0.11 -13.93
CA GLN A 154 -32.59 -0.60 -14.49
C GLN A 154 -33.37 0.65 -14.87
N GLN A 155 -33.57 0.84 -16.19
CA GLN A 155 -34.49 1.84 -16.69
C GLN A 155 -35.88 1.51 -16.12
N PRO A 156 -36.56 2.48 -15.50
CA PRO A 156 -37.95 2.26 -15.12
C PRO A 156 -38.75 1.90 -16.38
N ALA A 157 -39.46 0.78 -16.31
CA ALA A 157 -40.40 0.41 -17.34
C ALA A 157 -41.46 1.53 -17.48
N VAL A 158 -41.61 2.05 -18.70
CA VAL A 158 -42.65 3.02 -19.07
C VAL A 158 -43.98 2.29 -19.19
#